data_d520d40c58c6c9e2fbf083cc58beafcc
#
_entry.id   d520d40c58c6c9e2fbf083cc58beafcc
#
_cell.length_a   1.000
_cell.length_b   1.000
_cell.length_c   1.000
_cell.angle_alpha   90.00
_cell.angle_beta   90.00
_cell.angle_gamma   90.00
#
_symmetry.space_group_name_H-M   'P 1'
#
loop_
_entity.id
_entity.type
_entity.pdbx_description
1 polymer ?
#
loop_
_entity_poly.entity_id
_entity_poly.type
_entity_poly.pdbx_seq_one_letter_code
_entity_poly.pdbx_strand_id
1 'polypeptide(L)'
;NVVNAMSSCLDEEQLDKLQNVLYINFHDVRVVEEKNELQATGTDSDTVKMRLFVASKKVSGRQDNTLAQYIREVTNCRNALRKNIEDITTMDLRWYFGMLRERNKISMVTLQGRMRYLNSFWTFLQKENLVKDNPVARIESLRIESTIKKAFSAQELEALRMACVRPRDRALIEFLYATGVRVS
;
A
#
# COMPACT_ATOMS: atom_id res chain seq x y z
N ASN A 1 33.46 25.25 8.23
CA ASN A 1 33.25 25.97 9.48
C ASN A 1 33.14 27.48 9.14
N VAL A 2 31.97 28.10 9.44
CA VAL A 2 31.67 29.49 9.08
C VAL A 2 32.73 30.46 9.64
N VAL A 3 33.19 30.25 10.87
CA VAL A 3 34.19 31.07 11.51
C VAL A 3 35.51 31.05 10.72
N ASN A 4 35.98 29.88 10.27
CA ASN A 4 37.20 29.78 9.46
C ASN A 4 37.05 30.42 8.07
N ALA A 5 35.84 30.40 7.49
CA ALA A 5 35.59 31.04 6.20
C ALA A 5 35.62 32.59 6.31
N MET A 6 35.25 33.13 7.49
CA MET A 6 35.16 34.56 7.73
C MET A 6 36.45 35.15 8.35
N SER A 7 37.43 34.33 8.72
CA SER A 7 38.69 34.77 9.36
C SER A 7 39.57 35.65 8.49
N SER A 8 39.35 35.63 7.18
CA SER A 8 40.06 36.52 6.23
C SER A 8 39.41 37.89 6.07
N CYS A 9 38.20 38.10 6.57
CA CYS A 9 37.41 39.30 6.34
C CYS A 9 37.06 40.06 7.62
N LEU A 10 37.27 39.47 8.81
CA LEU A 10 36.89 40.00 10.13
C LEU A 10 38.10 40.11 11.03
N ASP A 11 38.08 41.16 11.92
CA ASP A 11 39.07 41.34 12.98
C ASP A 11 38.82 40.35 14.12
N GLU A 12 39.85 40.12 15.01
CA GLU A 12 39.74 39.17 16.14
C GLU A 12 38.53 39.45 17.04
N GLU A 13 38.25 40.71 17.33
CA GLU A 13 37.11 41.11 18.18
C GLU A 13 35.75 40.80 17.51
N GLN A 14 35.69 40.92 16.17
CA GLN A 14 34.52 40.58 15.38
C GLN A 14 34.32 39.09 15.25
N LEU A 15 35.41 38.31 15.16
CA LEU A 15 35.37 36.85 15.15
C LEU A 15 34.86 36.29 16.47
N ASP A 16 35.32 36.84 17.62
CA ASP A 16 34.84 36.47 18.94
C ASP A 16 33.35 36.76 19.13
N LYS A 17 32.88 37.93 18.68
CA LYS A 17 31.46 38.25 18.67
C LYS A 17 30.66 37.32 17.80
N LEU A 18 31.15 36.95 16.59
CA LEU A 18 30.52 36.00 15.71
C LEU A 18 30.43 34.61 16.35
N GLN A 19 31.51 34.13 16.98
CA GLN A 19 31.50 32.85 17.70
C GLN A 19 30.48 32.82 18.81
N ASN A 20 30.42 33.89 19.65
CA ASN A 20 29.46 33.97 20.73
C ASN A 20 28.00 34.01 20.24
N VAL A 21 27.73 34.75 19.16
CA VAL A 21 26.37 34.79 18.53
C VAL A 21 25.98 33.43 17.96
N LEU A 22 26.91 32.74 17.28
CA LEU A 22 26.65 31.40 16.76
C LEU A 22 26.46 30.40 17.92
N TYR A 23 27.24 30.48 18.97
CA TYR A 23 27.10 29.60 20.15
C TYR A 23 25.74 29.79 20.82
N ILE A 24 25.33 31.04 21.09
CA ILE A 24 24.05 31.35 21.78
C ILE A 24 22.85 30.91 20.95
N ASN A 25 22.89 31.12 19.63
CA ASN A 25 21.74 30.84 18.78
C ASN A 25 21.66 29.41 18.25
N PHE A 26 22.79 28.68 18.20
CA PHE A 26 22.85 27.34 17.59
C PHE A 26 23.36 26.24 18.53
N HIS A 27 23.60 26.55 19.79
CA HIS A 27 24.10 25.58 20.77
C HIS A 27 23.15 24.39 20.98
N ASP A 28 21.81 24.59 20.85
CA ASP A 28 20.80 23.56 20.96
C ASP A 28 20.26 23.08 19.58
N VAL A 29 20.78 23.66 18.49
CA VAL A 29 20.34 23.27 17.14
C VAL A 29 21.23 22.16 16.64
N ARG A 30 20.69 20.95 16.57
CA ARG A 30 21.30 19.87 15.76
C ARG A 30 21.02 20.16 14.30
N VAL A 31 22.06 20.55 13.55
CA VAL A 31 21.99 20.56 12.08
C VAL A 31 21.89 19.11 11.64
N VAL A 32 20.67 18.66 11.36
CA VAL A 32 20.44 17.42 10.65
C VAL A 32 20.63 17.77 9.17
N GLU A 33 21.69 17.27 8.57
CA GLU A 33 21.76 17.25 7.10
C GLU A 33 20.56 16.43 6.62
N GLU A 34 19.53 17.07 6.11
CA GLU A 34 18.58 16.41 5.24
C GLU A 34 19.34 15.97 3.99
N LYS A 35 19.95 14.80 4.07
CA LYS A 35 20.33 14.09 2.87
C LYS A 35 19.03 13.73 2.18
N ASN A 36 18.71 14.46 1.12
CA ASN A 36 17.62 14.14 0.18
C ASN A 36 17.87 12.81 -0.58
N GLU A 37 18.82 12.04 -0.14
CA GLU A 37 18.96 10.64 -0.49
C GLU A 37 18.07 9.86 0.48
N LEU A 38 17.15 9.10 -0.06
CA LEU A 38 16.41 8.03 0.61
C LEU A 38 17.37 6.93 1.15
N GLN A 39 18.49 7.34 1.75
CA GLN A 39 19.39 6.47 2.48
C GLN A 39 18.75 6.22 3.84
N ALA A 40 18.13 5.08 3.91
CA ALA A 40 17.56 4.46 5.09
C ALA A 40 18.63 4.21 6.17
N THR A 41 18.90 5.22 6.97
CA THR A 41 19.55 4.97 8.27
C THR A 41 18.58 4.20 9.15
N GLY A 42 18.71 2.88 9.18
CA GLY A 42 17.94 1.98 10.04
C GLY A 42 16.52 1.65 9.62
N THR A 43 16.03 2.14 8.49
CA THR A 43 14.72 1.75 7.94
C THR A 43 14.90 0.48 7.11
N ASP A 44 14.14 -0.54 7.41
CA ASP A 44 14.09 -1.80 6.65
C ASP A 44 13.93 -1.49 5.13
N SER A 45 14.83 -2.03 4.30
CA SER A 45 14.85 -1.89 2.84
C SER A 45 13.47 -2.14 2.22
N ASP A 46 12.73 -3.09 2.78
CA ASP A 46 11.38 -3.44 2.34
C ASP A 46 10.38 -2.29 2.60
N THR A 47 10.53 -1.59 3.71
CA THR A 47 9.69 -0.41 4.03
C THR A 47 9.91 0.72 3.02
N VAL A 48 11.16 0.94 2.60
CA VAL A 48 11.49 1.93 1.57
C VAL A 48 10.82 1.57 0.24
N LYS A 49 10.93 0.31 -0.19
CA LYS A 49 10.28 -0.19 -1.41
C LYS A 49 8.77 -0.02 -1.39
N MET A 50 8.13 -0.33 -0.25
CA MET A 50 6.69 -0.12 -0.08
C MET A 50 6.30 1.36 -0.15
N ARG A 51 7.07 2.26 0.47
CA ARG A 51 6.82 3.71 0.40
C ARG A 51 6.95 4.25 -1.03
N LEU A 52 8.00 3.86 -1.78
CA LEU A 52 8.18 4.24 -3.17
C LEU A 52 7.02 3.78 -4.05
N PHE A 53 6.58 2.53 -3.88
CA PHE A 53 5.42 2.01 -4.59
C PHE A 53 4.15 2.82 -4.29
N VAL A 54 3.87 3.11 -3.02
CA VAL A 54 2.70 3.89 -2.62
C VAL A 54 2.76 5.30 -3.21
N ALA A 55 3.92 5.96 -3.15
CA ALA A 55 4.11 7.28 -3.74
C ALA A 55 3.82 7.28 -5.25
N SER A 56 4.36 6.29 -5.99
CA SER A 56 4.10 6.12 -7.42
C SER A 56 2.62 5.90 -7.73
N LYS A 57 1.92 5.06 -6.94
CA LYS A 57 0.48 4.81 -7.12
C LYS A 57 -0.38 6.01 -6.76
N LYS A 58 0.04 6.81 -5.78
CA LYS A 58 -0.64 8.05 -5.40
C LYS A 58 -0.55 9.10 -6.51
N VAL A 59 0.63 9.28 -7.11
CA VAL A 59 0.83 10.12 -8.29
C VAL A 59 -0.06 9.67 -9.46
N SER A 60 -0.29 8.35 -9.60
CA SER A 60 -1.21 7.79 -10.60
C SER A 60 -2.70 7.95 -10.25
N GLY A 61 -3.07 8.73 -9.23
CA GLY A 61 -4.45 9.02 -8.86
C GLY A 61 -5.19 7.88 -8.16
N ARG A 62 -4.50 6.90 -7.57
CA ARG A 62 -5.16 5.80 -6.82
C ARG A 62 -5.67 6.29 -5.48
N GLN A 63 -6.88 5.87 -5.12
CA GLN A 63 -7.53 6.20 -3.85
C GLN A 63 -6.81 5.56 -2.67
N ASP A 64 -6.83 6.24 -1.51
CA ASP A 64 -6.14 5.81 -0.28
C ASP A 64 -6.57 4.42 0.20
N ASN A 65 -7.86 4.06 0.07
CA ASN A 65 -8.35 2.73 0.41
C ASN A 65 -7.70 1.63 -0.45
N THR A 66 -7.45 1.90 -1.73
CA THR A 66 -6.75 0.98 -2.62
C THR A 66 -5.27 0.87 -2.25
N LEU A 67 -4.63 1.99 -1.87
CA LEU A 67 -3.24 2.01 -1.41
C LEU A 67 -3.07 1.21 -0.12
N ALA A 68 -3.96 1.40 0.85
CA ALA A 68 -3.98 0.62 2.09
C ALA A 68 -4.12 -0.89 1.81
N GLN A 69 -4.93 -1.27 0.83
CA GLN A 69 -5.08 -2.66 0.42
C GLN A 69 -3.79 -3.25 -0.16
N TYR A 70 -3.07 -2.50 -1.02
CA TYR A 70 -1.77 -2.93 -1.54
C TYR A 70 -0.77 -3.19 -0.41
N ILE A 71 -0.63 -2.23 0.51
CA ILE A 71 0.29 -2.34 1.65
C ILE A 71 -0.06 -3.57 2.48
N ARG A 72 -1.35 -3.74 2.81
CA ARG A 72 -1.83 -4.85 3.62
C ARG A 72 -1.46 -6.20 3.01
N GLU A 73 -1.68 -6.38 1.70
CA GLU A 73 -1.41 -7.66 1.05
C GLU A 73 0.08 -7.96 0.94
N VAL A 74 0.92 -6.94 0.67
CA VAL A 74 2.39 -7.10 0.67
C VAL A 74 2.91 -7.45 2.07
N THR A 75 2.44 -6.74 3.09
CA THR A 75 2.82 -6.98 4.49
C THR A 75 2.39 -8.36 4.95
N ASN A 76 1.17 -8.80 4.63
CA ASN A 76 0.67 -10.13 4.97
C ASN A 76 1.52 -11.23 4.31
N CYS A 77 1.88 -11.06 3.04
CA CYS A 77 2.74 -11.99 2.31
C CYS A 77 4.13 -12.10 2.97
N ARG A 78 4.78 -10.95 3.20
CA ARG A 78 6.10 -10.88 3.84
C ARG A 78 6.10 -11.55 5.22
N ASN A 79 5.12 -11.20 6.06
CA ASN A 79 5.02 -11.75 7.42
C ASN A 79 4.77 -13.27 7.42
N ALA A 80 3.96 -13.77 6.50
CA ALA A 80 3.69 -15.20 6.37
C ALA A 80 4.93 -15.99 5.91
N LEU A 81 5.71 -15.42 5.00
CA LEU A 81 6.92 -16.04 4.44
C LEU A 81 8.16 -15.82 5.32
N ARG A 82 8.15 -14.80 6.17
CA ARG A 82 9.29 -14.35 7.01
C ARG A 82 10.57 -14.13 6.20
N LYS A 83 10.43 -13.57 5.00
CA LYS A 83 11.53 -13.26 4.08
C LYS A 83 11.49 -11.80 3.68
N ASN A 84 12.65 -11.24 3.32
CA ASN A 84 12.69 -9.92 2.68
C ASN A 84 12.06 -9.99 1.28
N ILE A 85 11.55 -8.87 0.81
CA ILE A 85 10.85 -8.80 -0.50
C ILE A 85 11.73 -9.29 -1.65
N GLU A 86 13.04 -9.04 -1.58
CA GLU A 86 14.02 -9.45 -2.61
C GLU A 86 14.23 -10.96 -2.66
N ASP A 87 14.08 -11.64 -1.52
CA ASP A 87 14.36 -13.07 -1.37
C ASP A 87 13.11 -13.93 -1.64
N ILE A 88 11.96 -13.32 -1.89
CA ILE A 88 10.71 -14.03 -2.16
C ILE A 88 10.74 -14.60 -3.58
N THR A 89 10.67 -15.92 -3.66
CA THR A 89 10.67 -16.68 -4.91
C THR A 89 9.26 -17.05 -5.38
N THR A 90 9.14 -17.47 -6.64
CA THR A 90 7.88 -18.02 -7.16
C THR A 90 7.38 -19.24 -6.36
N MET A 91 8.30 -20.07 -5.85
CA MET A 91 7.93 -21.24 -5.03
C MET A 91 7.35 -20.81 -3.68
N ASP A 92 7.92 -19.78 -3.05
CA ASP A 92 7.39 -19.23 -1.81
C ASP A 92 5.96 -18.70 -1.99
N LEU A 93 5.71 -18.02 -3.10
CA LEU A 93 4.37 -17.50 -3.40
C LEU A 93 3.37 -18.61 -3.71
N ARG A 94 3.79 -19.68 -4.41
CA ARG A 94 2.93 -20.87 -4.61
C ARG A 94 2.54 -21.49 -3.28
N TRP A 95 3.50 -21.66 -2.38
CA TRP A 95 3.24 -22.14 -1.03
C TRP A 95 2.30 -21.20 -0.26
N TYR A 96 2.55 -19.90 -0.29
CA TYR A 96 1.72 -18.89 0.35
C TYR A 96 0.26 -18.93 -0.13
N PHE A 97 0.05 -18.97 -1.44
CA PHE A 97 -1.30 -19.06 -2.00
C PHE A 97 -1.99 -20.40 -1.69
N GLY A 98 -1.24 -21.49 -1.70
CA GLY A 98 -1.73 -22.81 -1.27
C GLY A 98 -2.20 -22.78 0.19
N MET A 99 -1.37 -22.25 1.09
CA MET A 99 -1.70 -22.09 2.50
C MET A 99 -2.95 -21.22 2.72
N LEU A 100 -3.08 -20.11 1.99
CA LEU A 100 -4.27 -19.25 2.07
C LEU A 100 -5.54 -20.00 1.65
N ARG A 101 -5.45 -20.87 0.66
CA ARG A 101 -6.59 -21.66 0.19
C ARG A 101 -6.99 -22.74 1.17
N GLU A 102 -6.03 -23.51 1.66
CA GLU A 102 -6.27 -24.67 2.53
C GLU A 102 -6.66 -24.26 3.95
N ARG A 103 -5.87 -23.40 4.60
CA ARG A 103 -6.09 -22.98 5.99
C ARG A 103 -7.20 -21.96 6.14
N ASN A 104 -7.19 -20.92 5.30
CA ASN A 104 -8.11 -19.79 5.44
C ASN A 104 -9.37 -19.96 4.60
N LYS A 105 -9.50 -21.04 3.82
CA LYS A 105 -10.65 -21.34 2.95
C LYS A 105 -11.09 -20.14 2.08
N ILE A 106 -10.10 -19.37 1.60
CA ILE A 106 -10.35 -18.16 0.81
C ILE A 106 -10.92 -18.55 -0.57
N SER A 107 -11.93 -17.82 -1.02
CA SER A 107 -12.51 -18.03 -2.35
C SER A 107 -11.50 -17.75 -3.48
N MET A 108 -11.66 -18.40 -4.62
CA MET A 108 -10.79 -18.19 -5.79
C MET A 108 -10.79 -16.74 -6.26
N VAL A 109 -11.92 -16.06 -6.17
CA VAL A 109 -12.06 -14.64 -6.51
C VAL A 109 -11.20 -13.76 -5.59
N THR A 110 -11.25 -14.04 -4.27
CA THR A 110 -10.45 -13.30 -3.29
C THR A 110 -8.96 -13.58 -3.50
N LEU A 111 -8.59 -14.83 -3.75
CA LEU A 111 -7.20 -15.22 -4.02
C LEU A 111 -6.66 -14.52 -5.27
N GLN A 112 -7.44 -14.47 -6.35
CA GLN A 112 -7.06 -13.74 -7.57
C GLN A 112 -6.88 -12.24 -7.29
N GLY A 113 -7.75 -11.64 -6.48
CA GLY A 113 -7.60 -10.24 -6.04
C GLY A 113 -6.26 -10.00 -5.35
N ARG A 114 -5.88 -10.86 -4.40
CA ARG A 114 -4.59 -10.79 -3.70
C ARG A 114 -3.41 -10.95 -4.66
N MET A 115 -3.48 -11.92 -5.58
CA MET A 115 -2.46 -12.11 -6.61
C MET A 115 -2.27 -10.84 -7.46
N ARG A 116 -3.36 -10.16 -7.85
CA ARG A 116 -3.28 -8.90 -8.62
C ARG A 116 -2.58 -7.79 -7.85
N TYR A 117 -2.84 -7.65 -6.55
CA TYR A 117 -2.14 -6.66 -5.72
C TYR A 117 -0.64 -6.95 -5.66
N LEU A 118 -0.26 -8.19 -5.36
CA LEU A 118 1.12 -8.62 -5.30
C LEU A 118 1.81 -8.48 -6.67
N ASN A 119 1.17 -8.89 -7.75
CA ASN A 119 1.72 -8.73 -9.09
C ASN A 119 1.96 -7.25 -9.45
N SER A 120 1.04 -6.35 -9.10
CA SER A 120 1.21 -4.91 -9.33
C SER A 120 2.42 -4.35 -8.57
N PHE A 121 2.67 -4.83 -7.35
CA PHE A 121 3.80 -4.43 -6.53
C PHE A 121 5.14 -4.92 -7.12
N TRP A 122 5.28 -6.22 -7.39
CA TRP A 122 6.51 -6.76 -7.96
C TRP A 122 6.78 -6.28 -9.38
N THR A 123 5.75 -6.03 -10.19
CA THR A 123 5.92 -5.40 -11.50
C THR A 123 6.50 -3.99 -11.38
N PHE A 124 6.08 -3.22 -10.37
CA PHE A 124 6.67 -1.91 -10.10
C PHE A 124 8.13 -2.05 -9.69
N LEU A 125 8.46 -2.91 -8.72
CA LEU A 125 9.84 -3.12 -8.27
C LEU A 125 10.77 -3.55 -9.41
N GLN A 126 10.29 -4.42 -10.31
CA GLN A 126 11.06 -4.84 -11.49
C GLN A 126 11.30 -3.69 -12.46
N LYS A 127 10.30 -2.83 -12.70
CA LYS A 127 10.45 -1.65 -13.56
C LYS A 127 11.44 -0.63 -13.01
N GLU A 128 11.50 -0.48 -11.70
CA GLU A 128 12.45 0.39 -11.00
C GLU A 128 13.82 -0.28 -10.75
N ASN A 129 14.03 -1.49 -11.28
CA ASN A 129 15.26 -2.29 -11.09
C ASN A 129 15.58 -2.57 -9.60
N LEU A 130 14.58 -2.56 -8.72
CA LEU A 130 14.73 -2.88 -7.30
C LEU A 130 14.70 -4.39 -7.02
N VAL A 131 14.19 -5.17 -7.97
CA VAL A 131 14.26 -6.65 -7.99
C VAL A 131 14.55 -7.11 -9.42
N LYS A 132 15.23 -8.25 -9.56
CA LYS A 132 15.60 -8.80 -10.86
C LYS A 132 14.39 -9.32 -11.64
N ASP A 133 13.53 -10.08 -10.99
CA ASP A 133 12.40 -10.76 -11.61
C ASP A 133 11.13 -10.55 -10.80
N ASN A 134 9.97 -10.61 -11.48
CA ASN A 134 8.67 -10.64 -10.82
C ASN A 134 8.29 -12.11 -10.50
N PRO A 135 8.30 -12.53 -9.22
CA PRO A 135 8.00 -13.90 -8.86
C PRO A 135 6.54 -14.30 -9.08
N VAL A 136 5.63 -13.32 -9.15
CA VAL A 136 4.19 -13.56 -9.40
C VAL A 136 3.93 -13.87 -10.88
N ALA A 137 4.72 -13.31 -11.79
CA ALA A 137 4.48 -13.43 -13.24
C ALA A 137 4.53 -14.89 -13.75
N ARG A 138 5.26 -15.78 -13.03
CA ARG A 138 5.36 -17.22 -13.36
C ARG A 138 4.27 -18.08 -12.73
N ILE A 139 3.30 -17.47 -12.04
CA ILE A 139 2.15 -18.18 -11.48
C ILE A 139 1.01 -18.12 -12.47
N GLU A 140 0.45 -19.27 -12.79
CA GLU A 140 -0.68 -19.36 -13.70
C GLU A 140 -1.88 -18.58 -13.16
N SER A 141 -2.62 -17.94 -14.07
CA SER A 141 -3.86 -17.25 -13.71
C SER A 141 -4.89 -18.26 -13.21
N LEU A 142 -5.56 -17.90 -12.11
CA LEU A 142 -6.59 -18.76 -11.54
C LEU A 142 -7.81 -18.79 -12.47
N ARG A 143 -8.29 -19.99 -12.77
CA ARG A 143 -9.57 -20.17 -13.45
C ARG A 143 -10.69 -19.87 -12.44
N ILE A 144 -11.45 -18.82 -12.69
CA ILE A 144 -12.63 -18.47 -11.89
C ILE A 144 -13.84 -18.78 -12.75
N GLU A 145 -14.69 -19.66 -12.25
CA GLU A 145 -16.00 -19.85 -12.82
C GLU A 145 -16.82 -18.56 -12.66
N SER A 146 -17.30 -18.03 -13.78
CA SER A 146 -18.18 -16.86 -13.73
C SER A 146 -19.57 -17.33 -13.28
N THR A 147 -19.88 -17.08 -12.02
CA THR A 147 -21.24 -17.32 -11.53
C THR A 147 -22.11 -16.16 -11.98
N ILE A 148 -23.04 -16.42 -12.88
CA ILE A 148 -24.08 -15.45 -13.26
C ILE A 148 -25.00 -15.30 -12.05
N LYS A 149 -24.98 -14.14 -11.41
CA LYS A 149 -25.92 -13.83 -10.35
C LYS A 149 -27.32 -13.76 -10.95
N LYS A 150 -28.19 -14.66 -10.50
CA LYS A 150 -29.59 -14.66 -10.92
C LYS A 150 -30.29 -13.42 -10.32
N ALA A 151 -30.94 -12.64 -11.17
CA ALA A 151 -31.78 -11.55 -10.71
C ALA A 151 -33.05 -12.13 -10.04
N PHE A 152 -33.62 -11.37 -9.12
CA PHE A 152 -34.90 -11.76 -8.51
C PHE A 152 -35.99 -11.85 -9.58
N SER A 153 -36.76 -12.92 -9.55
CA SER A 153 -38.00 -13.02 -10.33
C SER A 153 -39.07 -12.08 -9.77
N ALA A 154 -40.09 -11.77 -10.57
CA ALA A 154 -41.20 -10.94 -10.11
C ALA A 154 -41.91 -11.53 -8.87
N GLN A 155 -42.00 -12.86 -8.80
CA GLN A 155 -42.59 -13.56 -7.66
C GLN A 155 -41.74 -13.45 -6.38
N GLU A 156 -40.41 -13.62 -6.52
CA GLU A 156 -39.49 -13.47 -5.38
C GLU A 156 -39.47 -12.03 -4.87
N LEU A 157 -39.55 -11.04 -5.77
CA LEU A 157 -39.63 -9.63 -5.42
C LEU A 157 -40.91 -9.30 -4.65
N GLU A 158 -42.05 -9.86 -5.09
CA GLU A 158 -43.33 -9.66 -4.41
C GLU A 158 -43.36 -10.35 -3.04
N ALA A 159 -42.77 -11.54 -2.92
CA ALA A 159 -42.59 -12.20 -1.64
C ALA A 159 -41.72 -11.36 -0.66
N LEU A 160 -40.66 -10.72 -1.16
CA LEU A 160 -39.86 -9.79 -0.37
C LEU A 160 -40.67 -8.58 0.11
N ARG A 161 -41.51 -8.01 -0.75
CA ARG A 161 -42.42 -6.89 -0.42
C ARG A 161 -43.39 -7.25 0.68
N MET A 162 -43.99 -8.44 0.58
CA MET A 162 -44.94 -8.94 1.59
C MET A 162 -44.28 -9.28 2.91
N ALA A 163 -43.02 -9.72 2.90
CA ALA A 163 -42.28 -10.01 4.14
C ALA A 163 -41.88 -8.75 4.92
N CYS A 164 -41.99 -7.56 4.30
CA CYS A 164 -41.67 -6.31 4.99
C CYS A 164 -42.77 -5.89 5.97
N VAL A 165 -42.48 -6.00 7.26
CA VAL A 165 -43.39 -5.57 8.34
C VAL A 165 -43.44 -4.04 8.46
N ARG A 166 -42.32 -3.37 8.16
CA ARG A 166 -42.23 -1.91 8.31
C ARG A 166 -42.36 -1.23 6.95
N PRO A 167 -43.15 -0.15 6.83
CA PRO A 167 -43.26 0.62 5.59
C PRO A 167 -41.90 1.15 5.06
N ARG A 168 -40.99 1.49 5.98
CA ARG A 168 -39.61 1.93 5.65
C ARG A 168 -38.83 0.86 4.87
N ASP A 169 -38.92 -0.41 5.31
CA ASP A 169 -38.16 -1.50 4.71
C ASP A 169 -38.71 -1.80 3.32
N ARG A 170 -40.02 -1.73 3.14
CA ARG A 170 -40.68 -1.84 1.84
C ARG A 170 -40.24 -0.69 0.90
N ALA A 171 -40.25 0.55 1.39
CA ALA A 171 -39.79 1.71 0.61
C ALA A 171 -38.32 1.58 0.19
N LEU A 172 -37.45 1.04 1.04
CA LEU A 172 -36.04 0.79 0.74
C LEU A 172 -35.89 -0.25 -0.40
N ILE A 173 -36.64 -1.35 -0.35
CA ILE A 173 -36.61 -2.38 -1.40
C ILE A 173 -37.06 -1.77 -2.74
N GLU A 174 -38.16 -1.02 -2.75
CA GLU A 174 -38.67 -0.35 -3.95
C GLU A 174 -37.64 0.63 -4.52
N PHE A 175 -37.04 1.43 -3.65
CA PHE A 175 -36.00 2.40 -4.06
C PHE A 175 -34.81 1.70 -4.69
N LEU A 176 -34.28 0.65 -4.03
CA LEU A 176 -33.12 -0.09 -4.52
C LEU A 176 -33.42 -0.82 -5.85
N TYR A 177 -34.62 -1.39 -5.95
CA TYR A 177 -35.05 -2.06 -7.18
C TYR A 177 -35.23 -1.10 -8.34
N ALA A 178 -35.88 0.05 -8.11
CA ALA A 178 -36.15 1.04 -9.15
C ALA A 178 -34.89 1.75 -9.62
N THR A 179 -33.92 2.02 -8.72
CA THR A 179 -32.74 2.83 -9.03
C THR A 179 -31.50 2.00 -9.35
N GLY A 180 -31.42 0.74 -8.91
CA GLY A 180 -30.23 -0.09 -9.06
C GLY A 180 -28.98 0.44 -8.36
N VAL A 181 -29.12 1.38 -7.44
CA VAL A 181 -27.99 1.95 -6.69
C VAL A 181 -27.38 0.93 -5.72
N ARG A 182 -26.10 1.07 -5.46
CA ARG A 182 -25.42 0.26 -4.43
C ARG A 182 -25.73 0.80 -3.04
N VAL A 183 -25.82 -0.10 -2.07
CA VAL A 183 -26.10 0.25 -0.66
C VAL A 183 -24.90 0.90 0.04
N SER A 184 -23.70 0.88 -0.57
CA SER A 184 -22.45 1.44 -0.02
C SER A 184 -22.09 2.74 -0.67
#